data_fd7f7cd6c3e262d3a4a8044e00ea637e
#
_entry.id   fd7f7cd6c3e262d3a4a8044e00ea637e
#
_cell.length_a   1.000
_cell.length_b   1.000
_cell.length_c   1.000
_cell.angle_alpha   90.00
_cell.angle_beta   90.00
_cell.angle_gamma   90.00
#
_symmetry.space_group_name_H-M   'P 1'
#
loop_
_entity.id
_entity.type
_entity.pdbx_description
1 polymer ?
#
loop_
_entity_poly.entity_id
_entity_poly.type
_entity_poly.pdbx_seq_one_letter_code
_entity_poly.pdbx_strand_id
1 'polypeptide(L)'
;MAHDVANLRAQAAGRKARRYGFPNARTMLTSSHDVAFYQGDCVEEARRHIDDESVDLIITDPPYGIGGDKLHQHYNRDESFVVDGYIEVHASEYADFSMRWITEASRVLRPGGAIYVVSGYTNLYDVLHALRQTNLEEVNHVIWKYNFGVYTSRKFVSSHYHILYYAKPGARRTFNLESRYGKDESVAGSGSSNYRDREDVWVVNREYKPGQRKNKNELPEALLLKMLQYSSNEGDLVVDFFMGGGSTGRLARGLGRRFIGLELSQAAFDHAIASVNAMEPGSMLATLKQPESATVHENGGAPWSEDDYERLVSAYRDLRCRGLRKKETVAKLCAMFGRGYWSIEKALKRIGESSAPPRALHLFPSSER
;
A
#
# COMPACT_ATOMS: atom_id res chain seq x y z
N MET A 1 -15.76 -22.37 30.04
CA MET A 1 -16.12 -20.93 30.03
C MET A 1 -15.74 -20.17 28.75
N ALA A 2 -14.76 -20.59 27.95
CA ALA A 2 -14.44 -19.90 26.66
C ALA A 2 -15.36 -20.27 25.48
N HIS A 3 -16.02 -21.44 25.51
CA HIS A 3 -16.95 -21.88 24.46
C HIS A 3 -18.33 -21.20 24.52
N ASP A 4 -18.76 -20.71 25.68
CA ASP A 4 -20.06 -20.05 25.80
C ASP A 4 -20.10 -18.61 25.30
N VAL A 5 -18.96 -17.91 25.31
CA VAL A 5 -18.87 -16.50 24.86
C VAL A 5 -18.91 -16.39 23.32
N ALA A 6 -18.35 -17.38 22.62
CA ALA A 6 -18.41 -17.43 21.15
C ALA A 6 -19.84 -17.73 20.66
N ASN A 7 -20.57 -18.61 21.33
CA ASN A 7 -21.96 -18.93 21.00
C ASN A 7 -22.94 -17.77 21.30
N LEU A 8 -22.70 -17.01 22.36
CA LEU A 8 -23.51 -15.83 22.69
C LEU A 8 -23.29 -14.69 21.70
N ARG A 9 -22.07 -14.52 21.16
CA ARG A 9 -21.77 -13.52 20.09
C ARG A 9 -22.39 -13.91 18.75
N ALA A 10 -22.36 -15.18 18.37
CA ALA A 10 -23.01 -15.68 17.16
C ALA A 10 -24.54 -15.57 17.24
N GLN A 11 -25.16 -15.81 18.42
CA GLN A 11 -26.60 -15.63 18.64
C GLN A 11 -27.00 -14.13 18.67
N ALA A 12 -26.15 -13.24 19.15
CA ALA A 12 -26.42 -11.80 19.15
C ALA A 12 -26.34 -11.20 17.71
N ALA A 13 -25.40 -11.67 16.88
CA ALA A 13 -25.32 -11.28 15.47
C ALA A 13 -26.55 -11.76 14.67
N GLY A 14 -27.02 -13.00 14.91
CA GLY A 14 -28.21 -13.56 14.27
C GLY A 14 -29.53 -12.89 14.69
N ARG A 15 -29.60 -12.26 15.87
CA ARG A 15 -30.80 -11.53 16.34
C ARG A 15 -30.89 -10.09 15.81
N LYS A 16 -29.76 -9.42 15.49
CA LYS A 16 -29.77 -8.09 14.84
C LYS A 16 -30.23 -8.15 13.37
N ALA A 17 -29.93 -9.23 12.65
CA ALA A 17 -30.33 -9.39 11.24
C ALA A 17 -31.82 -9.55 11.01
N ARG A 18 -32.64 -9.78 12.05
CA ARG A 18 -34.10 -10.01 11.89
C ARG A 18 -34.99 -8.78 12.02
N ARG A 19 -34.47 -7.57 12.23
CA ARG A 19 -35.28 -6.39 12.56
C ARG A 19 -35.54 -5.38 11.45
N TYR A 20 -34.87 -5.44 10.31
CA TYR A 20 -35.13 -4.52 9.20
C TYR A 20 -35.26 -5.30 7.89
N GLY A 21 -36.49 -5.54 7.50
CA GLY A 21 -36.81 -6.16 6.22
C GLY A 21 -36.59 -5.18 5.07
N PHE A 22 -35.50 -5.35 4.30
CA PHE A 22 -35.40 -4.89 2.94
C PHE A 22 -35.28 -6.10 2.03
N PRO A 23 -36.16 -6.25 1.00
CA PRO A 23 -36.02 -7.30 0.02
C PRO A 23 -34.88 -6.91 -0.92
N ASN A 24 -33.88 -7.80 -1.09
CA ASN A 24 -32.81 -7.81 -2.10
C ASN A 24 -31.38 -7.50 -1.71
N ALA A 25 -30.96 -7.62 -0.45
CA ALA A 25 -29.53 -7.76 -0.17
C ALA A 25 -29.11 -9.23 -0.43
N ARG A 26 -28.46 -9.50 -1.56
CA ARG A 26 -27.79 -10.80 -1.79
C ARG A 26 -26.44 -10.77 -1.06
N THR A 27 -26.41 -11.36 0.13
CA THR A 27 -25.14 -11.70 0.80
C THR A 27 -24.66 -13.03 0.25
N MET A 28 -23.61 -13.05 -0.54
CA MET A 28 -22.92 -14.31 -0.87
C MET A 28 -21.69 -14.46 0.04
N LEU A 29 -21.88 -15.24 1.09
CA LEU A 29 -20.73 -15.81 1.83
C LEU A 29 -20.22 -16.98 1.00
N THR A 30 -19.00 -16.86 0.46
CA THR A 30 -18.32 -18.03 -0.11
C THR A 30 -17.88 -18.95 1.01
N SER A 31 -17.77 -20.24 0.74
CA SER A 31 -17.38 -21.28 1.70
C SER A 31 -15.94 -21.13 2.26
N SER A 32 -15.16 -20.20 1.76
CA SER A 32 -13.88 -19.79 2.36
C SER A 32 -14.13 -18.55 3.23
N HIS A 33 -13.78 -18.62 4.50
CA HIS A 33 -13.91 -17.52 5.48
C HIS A 33 -13.11 -16.25 5.11
N ASP A 34 -12.46 -16.24 3.95
CA ASP A 34 -11.47 -15.22 3.58
C ASP A 34 -12.03 -14.08 2.73
N VAL A 35 -13.18 -14.26 2.07
CA VAL A 35 -13.78 -13.25 1.21
C VAL A 35 -15.28 -13.09 1.45
N ALA A 36 -15.76 -11.84 1.43
CA ALA A 36 -17.17 -11.50 1.51
C ALA A 36 -17.53 -10.42 0.49
N PHE A 37 -18.75 -10.49 -0.03
CA PHE A 37 -19.24 -9.54 -1.03
C PHE A 37 -20.64 -9.08 -0.64
N TYR A 38 -20.87 -7.76 -0.74
CA TYR A 38 -22.17 -7.17 -0.44
C TYR A 38 -22.61 -6.28 -1.59
N GLN A 39 -23.81 -6.56 -2.11
CA GLN A 39 -24.39 -5.79 -3.18
C GLN A 39 -25.29 -4.70 -2.59
N GLY A 40 -25.00 -3.45 -2.89
CA GLY A 40 -25.80 -2.31 -2.44
C GLY A 40 -25.00 -1.02 -2.35
N ASP A 41 -25.59 0.00 -1.74
CA ASP A 41 -24.92 1.27 -1.43
C ASP A 41 -23.77 1.01 -0.43
N CYS A 42 -22.57 1.46 -0.79
CA CYS A 42 -21.36 1.15 -0.03
C CYS A 42 -21.43 1.66 1.43
N VAL A 43 -22.10 2.77 1.68
CA VAL A 43 -22.28 3.33 3.03
C VAL A 43 -23.19 2.43 3.86
N GLU A 44 -24.33 2.02 3.29
CA GLU A 44 -25.31 1.18 3.98
C GLU A 44 -24.76 -0.22 4.24
N GLU A 45 -24.07 -0.82 3.24
CA GLU A 45 -23.53 -2.15 3.38
C GLU A 45 -22.32 -2.17 4.34
N ALA A 46 -21.45 -1.12 4.32
CA ALA A 46 -20.37 -0.98 5.30
C ALA A 46 -20.90 -0.87 6.74
N ARG A 47 -21.98 -0.11 6.96
CA ARG A 47 -22.62 0.02 8.28
C ARG A 47 -23.20 -1.29 8.81
N ARG A 48 -23.72 -2.13 7.92
CA ARG A 48 -24.34 -3.41 8.30
C ARG A 48 -23.36 -4.50 8.58
N HIS A 49 -22.25 -4.52 7.84
CA HIS A 49 -21.41 -5.72 7.72
C HIS A 49 -19.95 -5.53 8.13
N ILE A 50 -19.47 -4.30 8.29
CA ILE A 50 -18.08 -4.03 8.65
C ILE A 50 -18.04 -3.34 10.03
N ASP A 51 -17.39 -3.99 10.98
CA ASP A 51 -17.24 -3.47 12.34
C ASP A 51 -16.32 -2.24 12.35
N ASP A 52 -16.49 -1.38 13.36
CA ASP A 52 -15.60 -0.26 13.61
C ASP A 52 -14.18 -0.77 13.82
N GLU A 53 -13.20 -0.04 13.29
CA GLU A 53 -11.78 -0.27 13.52
C GLU A 53 -11.29 -1.71 13.25
N SER A 54 -11.88 -2.36 12.23
CA SER A 54 -11.61 -3.76 11.89
C SER A 54 -10.79 -3.95 10.62
N VAL A 55 -10.62 -2.92 9.80
CA VAL A 55 -10.01 -2.98 8.46
C VAL A 55 -8.57 -2.52 8.49
N ASP A 56 -7.68 -3.31 7.88
CA ASP A 56 -6.25 -3.01 7.79
C ASP A 56 -5.92 -2.07 6.64
N LEU A 57 -6.55 -2.29 5.47
CA LEU A 57 -6.28 -1.54 4.26
C LEU A 57 -7.54 -1.33 3.43
N ILE A 58 -7.75 -0.11 2.95
CA ILE A 58 -8.75 0.20 1.94
C ILE A 58 -8.02 0.60 0.65
N ILE A 59 -8.38 -0.01 -0.48
CA ILE A 59 -7.95 0.41 -1.81
C ILE A 59 -9.21 0.56 -2.65
N THR A 60 -9.46 1.77 -3.16
CA THR A 60 -10.75 2.04 -3.80
C THR A 60 -10.66 3.09 -4.90
N ASP A 61 -11.49 2.91 -5.93
CA ASP A 61 -11.58 3.77 -7.11
C ASP A 61 -13.05 4.23 -7.28
N PRO A 62 -13.48 5.30 -6.57
CA PRO A 62 -14.86 5.77 -6.61
C PRO A 62 -15.23 6.33 -7.99
N PRO A 63 -16.52 6.37 -8.36
CA PRO A 63 -16.98 7.06 -9.56
C PRO A 63 -16.52 8.52 -9.54
N TYR A 64 -16.14 9.06 -10.72
CA TYR A 64 -15.46 10.36 -10.79
C TYR A 64 -16.39 11.57 -10.93
N GLY A 65 -17.69 11.38 -11.08
CA GLY A 65 -18.67 12.48 -11.21
C GLY A 65 -18.51 13.33 -12.48
N ILE A 66 -18.04 12.76 -13.58
CA ILE A 66 -17.69 13.50 -14.81
C ILE A 66 -18.73 13.33 -15.93
N GLY A 67 -19.88 12.69 -15.67
CA GLY A 67 -20.89 12.38 -16.69
C GLY A 67 -20.32 11.44 -17.75
N GLY A 68 -19.64 10.38 -17.32
CA GLY A 68 -18.89 9.44 -18.16
C GLY A 68 -19.70 8.70 -19.22
N ASP A 69 -21.01 8.63 -19.04
CA ASP A 69 -22.00 8.17 -20.02
C ASP A 69 -21.99 8.98 -21.33
N LYS A 70 -21.61 10.26 -21.30
CA LYS A 70 -21.47 11.12 -22.49
C LYS A 70 -20.10 11.05 -23.18
N LEU A 71 -19.10 10.47 -22.55
CA LEU A 71 -17.73 10.30 -23.10
C LEU A 71 -17.66 9.20 -24.17
N HIS A 72 -18.68 8.36 -24.31
CA HIS A 72 -18.73 7.26 -25.30
C HIS A 72 -18.60 7.73 -26.75
N GLN A 73 -19.06 8.92 -27.08
CA GLN A 73 -19.04 9.46 -28.45
C GLN A 73 -17.65 9.82 -28.96
N HIS A 74 -16.63 9.94 -28.11
CA HIS A 74 -15.28 10.33 -28.50
C HIS A 74 -14.26 9.18 -28.56
N TYR A 75 -14.67 7.98 -28.13
CA TYR A 75 -13.83 6.78 -28.21
C TYR A 75 -14.49 5.77 -29.13
N ASN A 76 -13.86 5.48 -30.27
CA ASN A 76 -14.23 4.41 -31.19
C ASN A 76 -14.00 3.05 -30.49
N ARG A 77 -14.89 2.62 -29.61
CA ARG A 77 -14.80 1.38 -28.84
C ARG A 77 -15.96 0.47 -29.16
N ASP A 78 -15.63 -0.81 -29.36
CA ASP A 78 -16.60 -1.88 -29.52
C ASP A 78 -17.32 -2.10 -28.17
N GLU A 79 -18.61 -1.79 -28.12
CA GLU A 79 -19.47 -1.86 -26.92
C GLU A 79 -19.63 -3.30 -26.41
N SER A 80 -19.39 -4.32 -27.26
CA SER A 80 -19.54 -5.74 -26.90
C SER A 80 -18.54 -6.21 -25.82
N PHE A 81 -17.46 -5.44 -25.58
CA PHE A 81 -16.41 -5.76 -24.59
C PHE A 81 -16.53 -4.95 -23.29
N VAL A 82 -17.65 -4.26 -23.07
CA VAL A 82 -17.88 -3.44 -21.88
C VAL A 82 -18.85 -4.18 -20.97
N VAL A 83 -18.47 -4.28 -19.68
CA VAL A 83 -19.44 -4.69 -18.65
C VAL A 83 -20.31 -3.48 -18.35
N ASP A 84 -21.61 -3.59 -18.64
CA ASP A 84 -22.61 -2.60 -18.24
C ASP A 84 -22.66 -2.56 -16.70
N GLY A 85 -22.77 -1.37 -16.14
CA GLY A 85 -22.95 -1.25 -14.70
C GLY A 85 -22.22 -0.07 -14.04
N TYR A 86 -21.56 0.80 -14.81
CA TYR A 86 -20.98 2.02 -14.25
C TYR A 86 -22.11 3.00 -13.89
N ILE A 87 -22.26 3.24 -12.59
CA ILE A 87 -23.23 4.19 -12.05
C ILE A 87 -22.48 5.48 -11.73
N GLU A 88 -22.80 6.56 -12.44
CA GLU A 88 -22.19 7.87 -12.25
C GLU A 88 -22.90 8.64 -11.15
N VAL A 89 -22.16 9.42 -10.38
CA VAL A 89 -22.67 10.36 -9.39
C VAL A 89 -22.77 11.74 -10.03
N HIS A 90 -23.92 12.41 -9.88
CA HIS A 90 -24.08 13.75 -10.43
C HIS A 90 -23.12 14.74 -9.74
N ALA A 91 -22.53 15.66 -10.54
CA ALA A 91 -21.51 16.60 -10.02
C ALA A 91 -22.02 17.46 -8.85
N SER A 92 -23.32 17.82 -8.82
CA SER A 92 -23.91 18.59 -7.70
C SER A 92 -24.03 17.81 -6.39
N GLU A 93 -23.96 16.47 -6.44
CA GLU A 93 -24.09 15.58 -5.28
C GLU A 93 -22.74 14.99 -4.87
N TYR A 94 -21.67 15.29 -5.62
CA TYR A 94 -20.39 14.63 -5.47
C TYR A 94 -19.70 14.93 -4.14
N ALA A 95 -19.85 16.15 -3.63
CA ALA A 95 -19.31 16.54 -2.34
C ALA A 95 -19.96 15.74 -1.18
N ASP A 96 -21.30 15.65 -1.18
CA ASP A 96 -22.06 14.89 -0.16
C ASP A 96 -21.79 13.39 -0.28
N PHE A 97 -21.74 12.88 -1.51
CA PHE A 97 -21.35 11.50 -1.77
C PHE A 97 -19.97 11.20 -1.19
N SER A 98 -18.96 12.02 -1.51
CA SER A 98 -17.58 11.85 -1.01
C SER A 98 -17.54 11.88 0.52
N MET A 99 -18.25 12.82 1.14
CA MET A 99 -18.31 12.94 2.60
C MET A 99 -18.88 11.67 3.26
N ARG A 100 -19.98 11.13 2.73
CA ARG A 100 -20.64 9.96 3.31
C ARG A 100 -19.77 8.73 3.30
N TRP A 101 -19.23 8.33 2.14
CA TRP A 101 -18.47 7.10 2.06
C TRP A 101 -17.07 7.22 2.71
N ILE A 102 -16.41 8.38 2.64
CA ILE A 102 -15.11 8.59 3.30
C ILE A 102 -15.24 8.57 4.82
N THR A 103 -16.34 9.08 5.37
CA THR A 103 -16.65 8.97 6.80
C THR A 103 -16.77 7.51 7.23
N GLU A 104 -17.46 6.68 6.44
CA GLU A 104 -17.56 5.24 6.73
C GLU A 104 -16.21 4.52 6.56
N ALA A 105 -15.43 4.87 5.53
CA ALA A 105 -14.08 4.34 5.36
C ALA A 105 -13.18 4.66 6.57
N SER A 106 -13.27 5.88 7.09
CA SER A 106 -12.56 6.28 8.31
C SER A 106 -13.04 5.50 9.55
N ARG A 107 -14.35 5.23 9.67
CA ARG A 107 -14.92 4.46 10.79
C ARG A 107 -14.35 3.07 10.84
N VAL A 108 -14.37 2.35 9.71
CA VAL A 108 -13.99 0.94 9.64
C VAL A 108 -12.48 0.69 9.70
N LEU A 109 -11.66 1.67 9.32
CA LEU A 109 -10.20 1.56 9.44
C LEU A 109 -9.78 1.45 10.90
N ARG A 110 -8.92 0.46 11.22
CA ARG A 110 -8.31 0.36 12.54
C ARG A 110 -7.24 1.43 12.76
N PRO A 111 -6.85 1.76 13.99
CA PRO A 111 -5.64 2.54 14.26
C PRO A 111 -4.43 1.92 13.54
N GLY A 112 -3.68 2.72 12.79
CA GLY A 112 -2.59 2.26 11.91
C GLY A 112 -3.03 1.63 10.59
N GLY A 113 -4.31 1.49 10.33
CA GLY A 113 -4.86 1.11 9.03
C GLY A 113 -4.70 2.23 8.01
N ALA A 114 -4.70 1.89 6.72
CA ALA A 114 -4.44 2.82 5.65
C ALA A 114 -5.49 2.78 4.53
N ILE A 115 -5.62 3.87 3.79
CA ILE A 115 -6.49 3.98 2.64
C ILE A 115 -5.77 4.59 1.44
N TYR A 116 -5.99 4.01 0.27
CA TYR A 116 -5.67 4.56 -1.03
C TYR A 116 -6.96 4.89 -1.78
N VAL A 117 -7.15 6.15 -2.14
CA VAL A 117 -8.27 6.62 -2.96
C VAL A 117 -7.73 7.05 -4.30
N VAL A 118 -8.14 6.38 -5.37
CA VAL A 118 -7.83 6.82 -6.74
C VAL A 118 -8.83 7.90 -7.14
N SER A 119 -8.35 9.01 -7.68
CA SER A 119 -9.19 10.15 -8.05
C SER A 119 -8.74 10.81 -9.33
N GLY A 120 -9.69 11.20 -10.17
CA GLY A 120 -9.45 12.17 -11.24
C GLY A 120 -9.29 13.58 -10.69
N TYR A 121 -8.85 14.52 -11.54
CA TYR A 121 -8.61 15.91 -11.12
C TYR A 121 -9.91 16.73 -10.97
N THR A 122 -11.01 16.34 -11.63
CA THR A 122 -12.24 17.17 -11.75
C THR A 122 -12.88 17.41 -10.38
N ASN A 123 -13.06 16.37 -9.59
CA ASN A 123 -13.68 16.44 -8.26
C ASN A 123 -12.68 16.14 -7.13
N LEU A 124 -11.39 16.33 -7.41
CA LEU A 124 -10.31 16.09 -6.44
C LEU A 124 -10.48 16.90 -5.15
N TYR A 125 -10.98 18.14 -5.31
CA TYR A 125 -11.23 19.02 -4.16
C TYR A 125 -12.23 18.40 -3.17
N ASP A 126 -13.32 17.82 -3.67
CA ASP A 126 -14.37 17.25 -2.82
C ASP A 126 -13.88 16.03 -2.05
N VAL A 127 -13.07 15.18 -2.71
CA VAL A 127 -12.43 14.02 -2.07
C VAL A 127 -11.42 14.46 -1.01
N LEU A 128 -10.56 15.43 -1.31
CA LEU A 128 -9.60 15.98 -0.35
C LEU A 128 -10.30 16.68 0.81
N HIS A 129 -11.39 17.43 0.53
CA HIS A 129 -12.20 18.06 1.56
C HIS A 129 -12.79 17.02 2.51
N ALA A 130 -13.40 15.97 1.98
CA ALA A 130 -13.97 14.89 2.78
C ALA A 130 -12.93 14.16 3.64
N LEU A 131 -11.76 13.84 3.08
CA LEU A 131 -10.64 13.23 3.84
C LEU A 131 -10.21 14.11 5.01
N ARG A 132 -10.12 15.43 4.81
CA ARG A 132 -9.73 16.40 5.85
C ARG A 132 -10.79 16.61 6.94
N GLN A 133 -12.05 16.20 6.72
CA GLN A 133 -13.09 16.20 7.75
C GLN A 133 -13.05 14.95 8.64
N THR A 134 -12.21 13.99 8.33
CA THR A 134 -11.98 12.79 9.15
C THR A 134 -10.76 12.96 10.05
N ASN A 135 -10.48 11.95 10.88
CA ASN A 135 -9.24 11.87 11.67
C ASN A 135 -8.09 11.20 10.91
N LEU A 136 -8.23 10.96 9.61
CA LEU A 136 -7.18 10.37 8.79
C LEU A 136 -6.07 11.39 8.50
N GLU A 137 -4.83 10.95 8.57
CA GLU A 137 -3.65 11.77 8.28
C GLU A 137 -3.10 11.47 6.89
N GLU A 138 -2.81 12.52 6.13
CA GLU A 138 -2.18 12.38 4.82
C GLU A 138 -0.77 11.80 4.96
N VAL A 139 -0.50 10.74 4.20
CA VAL A 139 0.83 10.14 4.12
C VAL A 139 1.56 10.61 2.87
N ASN A 140 0.91 10.46 1.70
CA ASN A 140 1.41 10.91 0.41
C ASN A 140 0.26 11.27 -0.53
N HIS A 141 0.48 12.27 -1.37
CA HIS A 141 -0.30 12.51 -2.57
C HIS A 141 0.49 11.96 -3.76
N VAL A 142 0.16 10.74 -4.19
CA VAL A 142 0.86 10.04 -5.26
C VAL A 142 0.27 10.41 -6.61
N ILE A 143 1.12 10.59 -7.62
CA ILE A 143 0.72 10.77 -9.01
C ILE A 143 0.89 9.47 -9.77
N TRP A 144 -0.21 8.89 -10.23
CA TRP A 144 -0.16 7.76 -11.14
C TRP A 144 -0.10 8.26 -12.59
N LYS A 145 1.10 8.23 -13.17
CA LYS A 145 1.40 8.60 -14.55
C LYS A 145 1.22 7.40 -15.49
N TYR A 146 0.50 7.60 -16.60
CA TYR A 146 0.32 6.60 -17.64
C TYR A 146 0.67 7.18 -19.03
N ASN A 147 0.79 6.31 -20.06
CA ASN A 147 1.35 6.67 -21.37
C ASN A 147 0.30 6.93 -22.46
N PHE A 148 -0.95 7.13 -22.11
CA PHE A 148 -2.01 7.41 -23.08
C PHE A 148 -2.80 8.66 -22.67
N GLY A 149 -3.63 9.14 -23.60
CA GLY A 149 -4.52 10.28 -23.40
C GLY A 149 -5.10 10.72 -24.74
N VAL A 150 -6.19 11.47 -24.70
CA VAL A 150 -6.81 12.00 -25.91
C VAL A 150 -6.06 13.23 -26.36
N TYR A 151 -5.42 13.13 -27.53
CA TYR A 151 -4.72 14.28 -28.14
C TYR A 151 -5.70 15.42 -28.43
N THR A 152 -5.22 16.63 -28.18
CA THR A 152 -5.92 17.87 -28.50
C THR A 152 -4.92 18.94 -28.85
N SER A 153 -5.22 19.79 -29.83
CA SER A 153 -4.39 20.92 -30.23
C SER A 153 -4.53 22.16 -29.35
N ARG A 154 -5.44 22.15 -28.36
CA ARG A 154 -5.83 23.36 -27.59
C ARG A 154 -5.43 23.31 -26.12
N LYS A 155 -5.00 22.15 -25.60
CA LYS A 155 -4.55 21.98 -24.21
C LYS A 155 -3.60 20.81 -24.08
N PHE A 156 -2.93 20.70 -22.95
CA PHE A 156 -2.09 19.53 -22.64
C PHE A 156 -2.96 18.29 -22.48
N VAL A 157 -2.42 17.13 -22.86
CA VAL A 157 -3.07 15.83 -22.70
C VAL A 157 -3.05 15.44 -21.22
N SER A 158 -4.22 15.13 -20.66
CA SER A 158 -4.30 14.54 -19.32
C SER A 158 -3.74 13.13 -19.36
N SER A 159 -2.73 12.85 -18.55
CA SER A 159 -1.96 11.59 -18.56
C SER A 159 -1.64 11.08 -17.16
N HIS A 160 -2.42 11.47 -16.15
CA HIS A 160 -2.24 11.01 -14.77
C HIS A 160 -3.57 10.99 -14.02
N TYR A 161 -3.58 10.20 -12.95
CA TYR A 161 -4.55 10.22 -11.86
C TYR A 161 -3.84 10.53 -10.54
N HIS A 162 -4.63 10.87 -9.54
CA HIS A 162 -4.20 11.09 -8.17
C HIS A 162 -4.48 9.83 -7.35
N ILE A 163 -3.56 9.45 -6.48
CA ILE A 163 -3.78 8.40 -5.48
C ILE A 163 -3.52 9.05 -4.13
N LEU A 164 -4.57 9.21 -3.36
CA LEU A 164 -4.53 9.83 -2.05
C LEU A 164 -4.27 8.75 -1.01
N TYR A 165 -3.09 8.77 -0.42
CA TYR A 165 -2.66 7.82 0.58
C TYR A 165 -2.77 8.43 1.97
N TYR A 166 -3.70 7.92 2.76
CA TYR A 166 -3.97 8.35 4.12
C TYR A 166 -3.88 7.19 5.10
N ALA A 167 -3.70 7.48 6.39
CA ALA A 167 -3.68 6.48 7.45
C ALA A 167 -4.43 6.98 8.68
N LYS A 168 -5.03 6.04 9.44
CA LYS A 168 -5.66 6.34 10.72
C LYS A 168 -4.59 6.39 11.81
N PRO A 169 -4.47 7.51 12.57
CA PRO A 169 -3.53 7.62 13.67
C PRO A 169 -3.84 6.64 14.81
N GLY A 170 -2.97 6.57 15.81
CA GLY A 170 -3.17 5.79 17.03
C GLY A 170 -2.39 4.48 17.10
N ALA A 171 -1.85 3.97 15.97
CA ALA A 171 -0.93 2.83 15.95
C ALA A 171 0.07 2.92 14.79
N ARG A 172 1.08 2.04 14.82
CA ARG A 172 2.07 1.98 13.74
C ARG A 172 1.41 1.49 12.46
N ARG A 173 1.56 2.28 11.37
CA ARG A 173 1.12 1.93 10.03
C ARG A 173 1.97 0.80 9.46
N THR A 174 1.33 -0.13 8.73
CA THR A 174 2.03 -1.11 7.91
C THR A 174 2.69 -0.43 6.72
N PHE A 175 4.01 -0.60 6.59
CA PHE A 175 4.77 -0.22 5.40
C PHE A 175 5.94 -1.17 5.23
N ASN A 176 5.80 -2.14 4.33
CA ASN A 176 6.73 -3.23 4.09
C ASN A 176 7.84 -2.78 3.13
N LEU A 177 8.85 -2.13 3.68
CA LEU A 177 9.91 -1.42 2.94
C LEU A 177 10.60 -2.26 1.86
N GLU A 178 10.74 -3.56 2.09
CA GLU A 178 11.49 -4.49 1.23
C GLU A 178 10.59 -5.51 0.50
N SER A 179 9.26 -5.32 0.53
CA SER A 179 8.32 -6.30 -0.05
C SER A 179 8.44 -6.46 -1.57
N ARG A 180 8.98 -5.48 -2.27
CA ARG A 180 9.12 -5.49 -3.73
C ARG A 180 10.56 -5.49 -4.19
N TYR A 181 11.44 -4.80 -3.48
CA TYR A 181 12.86 -4.66 -3.80
C TYR A 181 13.68 -4.84 -2.52
N GLY A 182 14.64 -5.76 -2.56
CA GLY A 182 15.60 -5.96 -1.48
C GLY A 182 16.63 -4.82 -1.42
N LYS A 183 17.44 -4.82 -0.37
CA LYS A 183 18.52 -3.82 -0.16
C LYS A 183 19.54 -3.80 -1.28
N ASP A 184 19.78 -4.95 -1.91
CA ASP A 184 20.80 -5.12 -2.95
C ASP A 184 20.32 -4.73 -4.34
N GLU A 185 19.03 -4.49 -4.53
CA GLU A 185 18.45 -4.07 -5.82
C GLU A 185 18.54 -2.56 -6.05
N SER A 186 19.57 -1.92 -5.53
CA SER A 186 19.83 -0.50 -5.74
C SER A 186 20.43 -0.25 -7.12
N VAL A 187 19.91 0.75 -7.85
CA VAL A 187 20.46 1.13 -9.14
C VAL A 187 21.81 1.84 -8.93
N ALA A 188 22.88 1.25 -9.47
CA ALA A 188 24.22 1.85 -9.40
C ALA A 188 24.23 3.24 -10.07
N GLY A 189 24.79 4.23 -9.37
CA GLY A 189 24.97 5.59 -9.91
C GLY A 189 23.84 6.59 -9.62
N SER A 190 22.72 6.20 -9.02
CA SER A 190 21.73 7.12 -8.46
C SER A 190 22.08 7.43 -7.01
N GLY A 191 22.19 8.71 -6.64
CA GLY A 191 22.67 9.15 -5.31
C GLY A 191 21.86 8.64 -4.12
N SER A 192 20.64 8.21 -4.32
CA SER A 192 19.77 7.53 -3.33
C SER A 192 19.08 6.36 -4.00
N SER A 193 19.88 5.33 -4.23
CA SER A 193 19.58 4.16 -5.02
C SER A 193 18.32 3.35 -4.62
N ASN A 194 17.72 3.64 -3.49
CA ASN A 194 16.58 2.90 -2.96
C ASN A 194 15.23 3.60 -3.17
N TYR A 195 15.18 4.72 -3.89
CA TYR A 195 13.93 5.47 -4.03
C TYR A 195 13.08 5.05 -5.24
N ARG A 196 13.63 4.39 -6.25
CA ARG A 196 12.96 4.18 -7.54
C ARG A 196 11.55 3.62 -7.46
N ASP A 197 11.31 2.64 -6.61
CA ASP A 197 9.96 2.08 -6.43
C ASP A 197 9.15 2.81 -5.34
N ARG A 198 9.79 3.72 -4.58
CA ARG A 198 9.21 4.44 -3.44
C ARG A 198 9.03 5.93 -3.67
N GLU A 199 9.24 6.38 -4.89
CA GLU A 199 8.87 7.73 -5.31
C GLU A 199 7.35 7.87 -5.34
N ASP A 200 6.85 9.10 -5.20
CA ASP A 200 5.43 9.43 -5.20
C ASP A 200 4.87 9.68 -6.62
N VAL A 201 5.70 9.56 -7.65
CA VAL A 201 5.27 9.52 -9.05
C VAL A 201 5.41 8.11 -9.59
N TRP A 202 4.28 7.42 -9.74
CA TRP A 202 4.25 6.03 -10.20
C TRP A 202 3.96 5.96 -11.69
N VAL A 203 4.92 5.49 -12.47
CA VAL A 203 4.76 5.27 -13.91
C VAL A 203 4.26 3.85 -14.13
N VAL A 204 2.95 3.70 -14.29
CA VAL A 204 2.29 2.42 -14.52
C VAL A 204 1.36 2.55 -15.72
N ASN A 205 1.66 1.81 -16.80
CA ASN A 205 0.83 1.82 -17.99
C ASN A 205 -0.43 0.98 -17.78
N ARG A 206 -1.52 1.37 -18.43
CA ARG A 206 -2.72 0.52 -18.48
C ARG A 206 -2.41 -0.75 -19.23
N GLU A 207 -2.92 -1.86 -18.71
CA GLU A 207 -2.79 -3.15 -19.36
C GLU A 207 -3.77 -3.26 -20.52
N TYR A 208 -3.26 -3.59 -21.70
CA TYR A 208 -4.07 -3.93 -22.85
C TYR A 208 -4.06 -5.45 -23.03
N LYS A 209 -5.20 -6.11 -22.76
CA LYS A 209 -5.37 -7.57 -22.99
C LYS A 209 -6.41 -7.76 -24.09
N PRO A 210 -6.01 -7.95 -25.36
CA PRO A 210 -6.96 -8.17 -26.47
C PRO A 210 -7.80 -9.42 -26.24
N GLY A 211 -9.10 -9.37 -26.57
CA GLY A 211 -9.99 -10.51 -26.52
C GLY A 211 -10.56 -10.89 -25.15
N GLN A 212 -10.22 -10.16 -24.07
CA GLN A 212 -10.84 -10.36 -22.77
C GLN A 212 -11.92 -9.30 -22.50
N ARG A 213 -13.09 -9.72 -21.99
CA ARG A 213 -14.06 -8.80 -21.40
C ARG A 213 -13.42 -8.10 -20.21
N LYS A 214 -13.28 -6.80 -20.26
CA LYS A 214 -12.76 -5.97 -19.17
C LYS A 214 -13.76 -4.91 -18.79
N ASN A 215 -13.83 -4.63 -17.50
CA ASN A 215 -14.37 -3.36 -17.05
C ASN A 215 -13.46 -2.24 -17.61
N LYS A 216 -14.02 -1.24 -18.28
CA LYS A 216 -13.25 -0.16 -18.97
C LYS A 216 -12.29 0.56 -18.04
N ASN A 217 -12.55 0.55 -16.74
CA ASN A 217 -11.90 1.38 -15.74
C ASN A 217 -11.14 0.57 -14.69
N GLU A 218 -10.83 -0.72 -14.94
CA GLU A 218 -10.03 -1.50 -14.00
C GLU A 218 -8.65 -0.89 -13.79
N LEU A 219 -8.26 -0.78 -12.53
CA LEU A 219 -6.91 -0.39 -12.15
C LEU A 219 -5.90 -1.45 -12.60
N PRO A 220 -4.72 -1.07 -13.12
CA PRO A 220 -3.67 -2.02 -13.48
C PRO A 220 -3.26 -2.91 -12.31
N GLU A 221 -3.03 -4.19 -12.57
CA GLU A 221 -2.57 -5.14 -11.54
C GLU A 221 -1.28 -4.67 -10.85
N ALA A 222 -0.32 -4.15 -11.62
CA ALA A 222 0.93 -3.63 -11.09
C ALA A 222 0.72 -2.49 -10.08
N LEU A 223 -0.31 -1.65 -10.29
CA LEU A 223 -0.66 -0.57 -9.37
C LEU A 223 -1.24 -1.12 -8.06
N LEU A 224 -2.21 -2.04 -8.16
CA LEU A 224 -2.85 -2.67 -7.02
C LEU A 224 -1.86 -3.52 -6.21
N LEU A 225 -1.02 -4.30 -6.90
CA LEU A 225 0.05 -5.08 -6.24
C LEU A 225 0.99 -4.18 -5.45
N LYS A 226 1.35 -3.01 -5.99
CA LYS A 226 2.21 -2.06 -5.29
C LYS A 226 1.56 -1.60 -3.98
N MET A 227 0.31 -1.19 -4.01
CA MET A 227 -0.42 -0.76 -2.80
C MET A 227 -0.58 -1.90 -1.78
N LEU A 228 -0.98 -3.10 -2.23
CA LEU A 228 -1.15 -4.26 -1.38
C LEU A 228 0.15 -4.70 -0.71
N GLN A 229 1.23 -4.83 -1.48
CA GLN A 229 2.51 -5.34 -1.00
C GLN A 229 3.17 -4.40 0.01
N TYR A 230 3.11 -3.07 -0.20
CA TYR A 230 3.67 -2.12 0.75
C TYR A 230 2.81 -1.95 2.01
N SER A 231 1.48 -2.02 1.90
CA SER A 231 0.60 -1.53 2.97
C SER A 231 -0.26 -2.60 3.63
N SER A 232 -0.02 -3.88 3.35
CA SER A 232 -0.70 -4.99 4.04
C SER A 232 0.19 -6.21 4.21
N ASN A 233 -0.20 -7.07 5.16
CA ASN A 233 0.43 -8.37 5.43
C ASN A 233 -0.52 -9.50 5.09
N GLU A 234 -0.01 -10.73 5.04
CA GLU A 234 -0.83 -11.95 4.94
C GLU A 234 -1.82 -12.00 6.11
N GLY A 235 -3.08 -12.35 5.83
CA GLY A 235 -4.17 -12.38 6.80
C GLY A 235 -4.84 -11.03 7.08
N ASP A 236 -4.25 -9.89 6.67
CA ASP A 236 -4.88 -8.58 6.83
C ASP A 236 -6.19 -8.48 6.05
N LEU A 237 -7.14 -7.68 6.57
CA LEU A 237 -8.42 -7.41 5.92
C LEU A 237 -8.30 -6.20 4.98
N VAL A 238 -8.51 -6.47 3.70
CA VAL A 238 -8.57 -5.46 2.63
C VAL A 238 -10.04 -5.21 2.25
N VAL A 239 -10.41 -3.94 2.11
CA VAL A 239 -11.78 -3.56 1.70
C VAL A 239 -11.71 -2.68 0.46
N ASP A 240 -12.66 -2.91 -0.47
CA ASP A 240 -12.91 -2.04 -1.61
C ASP A 240 -14.37 -1.59 -1.60
N PHE A 241 -14.59 -0.27 -1.42
CA PHE A 241 -15.91 0.34 -1.33
C PHE A 241 -16.62 0.45 -2.69
N PHE A 242 -15.85 0.34 -3.80
CA PHE A 242 -16.33 0.41 -5.17
C PHE A 242 -15.67 -0.70 -5.99
N MET A 243 -16.01 -1.94 -5.63
CA MET A 243 -15.29 -3.15 -6.06
C MET A 243 -15.20 -3.32 -7.59
N GLY A 244 -16.19 -2.83 -8.35
CA GLY A 244 -16.23 -2.95 -9.79
C GLY A 244 -16.06 -4.40 -10.28
N GLY A 245 -15.03 -4.67 -11.08
CA GLY A 245 -14.69 -5.99 -11.60
C GLY A 245 -13.98 -6.93 -10.61
N GLY A 246 -13.70 -6.50 -9.38
CA GLY A 246 -13.09 -7.31 -8.34
C GLY A 246 -11.57 -7.43 -8.43
N SER A 247 -10.88 -6.55 -9.16
CA SER A 247 -9.42 -6.62 -9.35
C SER A 247 -8.66 -6.51 -8.03
N THR A 248 -9.06 -5.60 -7.12
CA THR A 248 -8.48 -5.47 -5.78
C THR A 248 -8.63 -6.77 -4.99
N GLY A 249 -9.84 -7.34 -4.96
CA GLY A 249 -10.14 -8.57 -4.23
C GLY A 249 -9.39 -9.78 -4.76
N ARG A 250 -9.30 -9.90 -6.09
CA ARG A 250 -8.55 -10.97 -6.74
C ARG A 250 -7.08 -10.97 -6.33
N LEU A 251 -6.44 -9.81 -6.35
CA LEU A 251 -5.03 -9.70 -5.98
C LEU A 251 -4.81 -9.79 -4.46
N ALA A 252 -5.72 -9.26 -3.65
CA ALA A 252 -5.69 -9.44 -2.20
C ALA A 252 -5.72 -10.93 -1.82
N ARG A 253 -6.66 -11.70 -2.41
CA ARG A 253 -6.75 -13.16 -2.21
C ARG A 253 -5.49 -13.90 -2.69
N GLY A 254 -4.97 -13.55 -3.88
CA GLY A 254 -3.74 -14.13 -4.40
C GLY A 254 -2.52 -13.89 -3.50
N LEU A 255 -2.52 -12.80 -2.76
CA LEU A 255 -1.50 -12.47 -1.77
C LEU A 255 -1.83 -12.97 -0.35
N GLY A 256 -2.86 -13.80 -0.15
CA GLY A 256 -3.24 -14.36 1.15
C GLY A 256 -3.89 -13.35 2.11
N ARG A 257 -4.49 -12.27 1.61
CA ARG A 257 -5.26 -11.30 2.38
C ARG A 257 -6.73 -11.71 2.41
N ARG A 258 -7.44 -11.34 3.47
CA ARG A 258 -8.90 -11.38 3.52
C ARG A 258 -9.46 -10.21 2.75
N PHE A 259 -10.65 -10.34 2.20
CA PHE A 259 -11.24 -9.29 1.37
C PHE A 259 -12.73 -9.09 1.62
N ILE A 260 -13.17 -7.83 1.65
CA ILE A 260 -14.57 -7.43 1.57
C ILE A 260 -14.73 -6.48 0.38
N GLY A 261 -15.66 -6.78 -0.52
CA GLY A 261 -16.00 -5.93 -1.65
C GLY A 261 -17.44 -5.46 -1.59
N LEU A 262 -17.66 -4.15 -1.84
CA LEU A 262 -18.97 -3.51 -1.92
C LEU A 262 -19.19 -3.05 -3.36
N GLU A 263 -20.36 -3.36 -3.94
CA GLU A 263 -20.68 -3.01 -5.32
C GLU A 263 -22.20 -2.76 -5.48
N LEU A 264 -22.53 -1.66 -6.11
CA LEU A 264 -23.93 -1.26 -6.33
C LEU A 264 -24.53 -1.97 -7.55
N SER A 265 -23.76 -2.11 -8.63
CA SER A 265 -24.21 -2.72 -9.89
C SER A 265 -24.26 -4.24 -9.79
N GLN A 266 -25.44 -4.84 -10.05
CA GLN A 266 -25.59 -6.30 -10.07
C GLN A 266 -24.66 -6.98 -11.09
N ALA A 267 -24.51 -6.41 -12.28
CA ALA A 267 -23.69 -7.02 -13.33
C ALA A 267 -22.20 -7.00 -12.97
N ALA A 268 -21.69 -5.88 -12.41
CA ALA A 268 -20.33 -5.78 -11.92
C ALA A 268 -20.08 -6.70 -10.72
N PHE A 269 -21.05 -6.78 -9.80
CA PHE A 269 -21.02 -7.64 -8.62
C PHE A 269 -20.87 -9.13 -8.98
N ASP A 270 -21.71 -9.65 -9.89
CA ASP A 270 -21.67 -11.04 -10.32
C ASP A 270 -20.32 -11.37 -11.02
N HIS A 271 -19.81 -10.44 -11.83
CA HIS A 271 -18.51 -10.58 -12.48
C HIS A 271 -17.36 -10.59 -11.46
N ALA A 272 -17.39 -9.70 -10.48
CA ALA A 272 -16.37 -9.60 -9.44
C ALA A 272 -16.27 -10.88 -8.60
N ILE A 273 -17.41 -11.45 -8.18
CA ILE A 273 -17.43 -12.71 -7.42
C ILE A 273 -16.74 -13.83 -8.22
N ALA A 274 -17.08 -13.97 -9.51
CA ALA A 274 -16.45 -14.98 -10.36
C ALA A 274 -14.92 -14.76 -10.50
N SER A 275 -14.51 -13.50 -10.71
CA SER A 275 -13.10 -13.11 -10.84
C SER A 275 -12.28 -13.38 -9.57
N VAL A 276 -12.80 -13.00 -8.40
CA VAL A 276 -12.11 -13.19 -7.12
C VAL A 276 -12.05 -14.66 -6.74
N ASN A 277 -13.15 -15.41 -6.96
CA ASN A 277 -13.19 -16.83 -6.62
C ASN A 277 -12.31 -17.71 -7.52
N ALA A 278 -12.02 -17.27 -8.74
CA ALA A 278 -11.08 -17.95 -9.64
C ALA A 278 -9.61 -17.84 -9.18
N MET A 279 -9.28 -16.92 -8.28
CA MET A 279 -7.93 -16.78 -7.77
C MET A 279 -7.70 -17.75 -6.60
N GLU A 280 -6.67 -18.58 -6.70
CA GLU A 280 -6.26 -19.44 -5.59
C GLU A 280 -5.65 -18.62 -4.45
N PRO A 281 -6.11 -18.80 -3.19
CA PRO A 281 -5.57 -18.09 -2.04
C PRO A 281 -4.06 -18.28 -1.91
N GLY A 282 -3.31 -17.20 -1.72
CA GLY A 282 -1.87 -17.23 -1.49
C GLY A 282 -1.01 -17.59 -2.71
N SER A 283 -1.61 -17.82 -3.90
CA SER A 283 -0.87 -18.21 -5.11
C SER A 283 0.20 -17.21 -5.56
N MET A 284 0.10 -15.96 -5.12
CA MET A 284 1.03 -14.87 -5.45
C MET A 284 2.03 -14.56 -4.33
N LEU A 285 2.05 -15.29 -3.22
CA LEU A 285 2.97 -15.02 -2.09
C LEU A 285 4.43 -15.12 -2.51
N ALA A 286 4.79 -16.01 -3.44
CA ALA A 286 6.14 -16.14 -3.97
C ALA A 286 6.62 -14.87 -4.72
N THR A 287 5.72 -13.95 -5.10
CA THR A 287 6.10 -12.67 -5.72
C THR A 287 6.60 -11.64 -4.71
N LEU A 288 6.33 -11.85 -3.41
CA LEU A 288 6.82 -10.99 -2.34
C LEU A 288 8.30 -11.27 -2.09
N LYS A 289 9.08 -10.21 -2.00
CA LYS A 289 10.43 -10.32 -1.44
C LYS A 289 10.28 -10.61 0.05
N GLN A 290 10.94 -11.68 0.50
CA GLN A 290 11.03 -11.92 1.93
C GLN A 290 11.97 -10.87 2.53
N PRO A 291 11.59 -10.22 3.64
CA PRO A 291 12.56 -9.42 4.36
C PRO A 291 13.74 -10.35 4.66
N GLU A 292 14.96 -9.93 4.29
CA GLU A 292 16.14 -10.63 4.78
C GLU A 292 15.94 -10.83 6.28
N SER A 293 15.99 -12.06 6.73
CA SER A 293 15.91 -12.37 8.16
C SER A 293 16.86 -11.41 8.85
N ALA A 294 16.31 -10.57 9.74
CA ALA A 294 17.10 -9.55 10.43
C ALA A 294 18.32 -10.30 10.95
N THR A 295 19.51 -9.92 10.45
CA THR A 295 20.76 -10.61 10.83
C THR A 295 20.79 -10.51 12.34
N VAL A 296 20.54 -11.64 13.03
CA VAL A 296 20.58 -11.71 14.48
C VAL A 296 22.04 -11.51 14.79
N HIS A 297 22.41 -10.29 15.13
CA HIS A 297 23.77 -9.98 15.55
C HIS A 297 23.99 -10.59 16.93
N GLU A 298 25.02 -11.38 17.06
CA GLU A 298 25.38 -12.12 18.29
C GLU A 298 25.37 -11.21 19.53
N ASN A 299 25.82 -9.96 19.38
CA ASN A 299 25.84 -8.93 20.42
C ASN A 299 24.79 -7.82 20.17
N GLY A 300 23.71 -8.13 19.44
CA GLY A 300 22.62 -7.18 19.17
C GLY A 300 21.95 -6.73 20.46
N GLY A 301 21.91 -5.42 20.72
CA GLY A 301 21.29 -4.85 21.93
C GLY A 301 22.13 -4.91 23.21
N ALA A 302 23.26 -5.62 23.22
CA ALA A 302 24.18 -5.62 24.37
C ALA A 302 24.82 -4.23 24.58
N PRO A 303 25.02 -3.77 25.82
CA PRO A 303 25.72 -2.52 26.10
C PRO A 303 27.17 -2.59 25.58
N TRP A 304 27.76 -1.45 25.25
CA TRP A 304 29.18 -1.34 24.88
C TRP A 304 30.01 -1.18 26.14
N SER A 305 31.02 -2.04 26.33
CA SER A 305 32.03 -1.86 27.37
C SER A 305 33.12 -0.89 26.94
N GLU A 306 33.93 -0.38 27.87
CA GLU A 306 35.09 0.47 27.54
C GLU A 306 36.10 -0.32 26.67
N ASP A 307 36.34 -1.60 26.96
CA ASP A 307 37.19 -2.48 26.14
C ASP A 307 36.65 -2.62 24.70
N ASP A 308 35.31 -2.73 24.51
CA ASP A 308 34.72 -2.75 23.19
C ASP A 308 35.01 -1.46 22.42
N TYR A 309 34.94 -0.30 23.09
CA TYR A 309 35.25 0.98 22.45
C TYR A 309 36.72 1.07 22.03
N GLU A 310 37.66 0.67 22.88
CA GLU A 310 39.10 0.67 22.56
C GLU A 310 39.42 -0.25 21.38
N ARG A 311 38.87 -1.45 21.39
CA ARG A 311 39.00 -2.42 20.30
C ARG A 311 38.36 -1.90 19.00
N LEU A 312 37.21 -1.21 19.08
CA LEU A 312 36.53 -0.62 17.93
C LEU A 312 37.38 0.47 17.28
N VAL A 313 37.96 1.37 18.08
CA VAL A 313 38.87 2.43 17.58
C VAL A 313 40.10 1.83 16.88
N SER A 314 40.74 0.87 17.50
CA SER A 314 41.92 0.21 16.94
C SER A 314 41.61 -0.49 15.62
N ALA A 315 40.55 -1.30 15.59
CA ALA A 315 40.11 -1.99 14.39
C ALA A 315 39.66 -1.03 13.26
N TYR A 316 38.94 0.04 13.61
CA TYR A 316 38.54 1.04 12.65
C TYR A 316 39.73 1.72 11.99
N ARG A 317 40.72 2.17 12.78
CA ARG A 317 41.91 2.83 12.26
C ARG A 317 42.74 1.89 11.39
N ASP A 318 42.97 0.63 11.82
CA ASP A 318 43.67 -0.37 11.03
C ASP A 318 43.02 -0.60 9.64
N LEU A 319 41.72 -0.83 9.62
CA LEU A 319 40.98 -1.05 8.37
C LEU A 319 41.01 0.20 7.46
N ARG A 320 40.95 1.41 8.04
CA ARG A 320 41.06 2.67 7.28
C ARG A 320 42.47 2.89 6.75
N CYS A 321 43.50 2.56 7.50
CA CYS A 321 44.90 2.62 7.05
C CYS A 321 45.19 1.63 5.91
N ARG A 322 44.48 0.50 5.85
CA ARG A 322 44.53 -0.45 4.72
C ARG A 322 43.79 0.04 3.47
N GLY A 323 43.24 1.24 3.47
CA GLY A 323 42.62 1.87 2.32
C GLY A 323 41.15 1.49 2.12
N LEU A 324 40.49 0.75 3.03
CA LEU A 324 39.08 0.43 2.91
C LEU A 324 38.21 1.71 2.98
N ARG A 325 37.18 1.79 2.14
CA ARG A 325 36.20 2.88 2.22
C ARG A 325 35.37 2.73 3.51
N LYS A 326 34.83 3.82 4.00
CA LYS A 326 34.07 3.86 5.26
C LYS A 326 32.99 2.77 5.34
N LYS A 327 32.19 2.60 4.29
CA LYS A 327 31.12 1.59 4.24
C LYS A 327 31.65 0.15 4.38
N GLU A 328 32.75 -0.15 3.71
CA GLU A 328 33.42 -1.46 3.78
C GLU A 328 34.04 -1.71 5.17
N THR A 329 34.61 -0.66 5.76
CA THR A 329 35.14 -0.70 7.13
C THR A 329 34.05 -1.02 8.12
N VAL A 330 32.91 -0.30 8.08
CA VAL A 330 31.79 -0.55 9.00
C VAL A 330 31.21 -1.94 8.81
N ALA A 331 31.08 -2.43 7.57
CA ALA A 331 30.60 -3.79 7.32
C ALA A 331 31.50 -4.86 7.95
N LYS A 332 32.83 -4.71 7.87
CA LYS A 332 33.79 -5.61 8.54
C LYS A 332 33.70 -5.52 10.06
N LEU A 333 33.57 -4.32 10.61
CA LEU A 333 33.37 -4.13 12.04
C LEU A 333 32.07 -4.75 12.55
N CYS A 334 31.00 -4.73 11.76
CA CYS A 334 29.76 -5.44 12.12
C CYS A 334 30.01 -6.94 12.34
N ALA A 335 30.77 -7.58 11.44
CA ALA A 335 31.11 -8.98 11.55
C ALA A 335 32.07 -9.24 12.75
N MET A 336 33.04 -8.37 12.96
CA MET A 336 34.02 -8.52 14.05
C MET A 336 33.44 -8.38 15.46
N PHE A 337 32.45 -7.51 15.60
CA PHE A 337 31.82 -7.20 16.88
C PHE A 337 30.45 -7.90 17.08
N GLY A 338 29.96 -8.62 16.08
CA GLY A 338 28.64 -9.25 16.14
C GLY A 338 27.53 -8.23 16.35
N ARG A 339 27.66 -7.01 15.80
CA ARG A 339 26.73 -5.89 16.02
C ARG A 339 26.23 -5.31 14.71
N GLY A 340 25.01 -4.75 14.73
CA GLY A 340 24.41 -4.13 13.55
C GLY A 340 25.07 -2.82 13.13
N TYR A 341 24.92 -2.47 11.85
CA TYR A 341 25.51 -1.29 11.23
C TYR A 341 25.31 -0.01 12.07
N TRP A 342 24.08 0.25 12.48
CA TRP A 342 23.77 1.46 13.26
C TRP A 342 24.37 1.46 14.65
N SER A 343 24.57 0.29 15.27
CA SER A 343 25.27 0.16 16.55
C SER A 343 26.72 0.55 16.41
N ILE A 344 27.41 0.07 15.36
CA ILE A 344 28.81 0.43 15.06
C ILE A 344 28.93 1.93 14.73
N GLU A 345 28.10 2.47 13.83
CA GLU A 345 28.13 3.90 13.47
C GLU A 345 27.89 4.81 14.68
N LYS A 346 26.94 4.47 15.54
CA LYS A 346 26.66 5.23 16.77
C LYS A 346 27.84 5.20 17.73
N ALA A 347 28.50 4.04 17.87
CA ALA A 347 29.67 3.89 18.70
C ALA A 347 30.86 4.70 18.14
N LEU A 348 31.14 4.61 16.84
CA LEU A 348 32.16 5.42 16.16
C LEU A 348 31.93 6.92 16.31
N LYS A 349 30.67 7.36 16.18
CA LYS A 349 30.31 8.77 16.37
C LYS A 349 30.55 9.23 17.81
N ARG A 350 30.27 8.37 18.80
CA ARG A 350 30.48 8.69 20.22
C ARG A 350 31.95 8.91 20.54
N ILE A 351 32.87 8.18 19.90
CA ILE A 351 34.31 8.30 20.11
C ILE A 351 34.98 9.30 19.14
N GLY A 352 34.24 10.04 18.33
CA GLY A 352 34.76 11.10 17.44
C GLY A 352 35.48 10.60 16.16
N GLU A 353 35.43 9.29 15.86
CA GLU A 353 36.13 8.70 14.71
C GLU A 353 35.33 8.67 13.40
N SER A 354 34.05 9.07 13.43
CA SER A 354 33.15 8.83 12.29
C SER A 354 33.33 9.79 11.11
N SER A 355 34.05 10.90 11.20
CA SER A 355 34.00 11.97 10.22
C SER A 355 35.33 12.50 9.68
N ALA A 356 36.47 12.11 10.20
CA ALA A 356 37.80 12.59 9.69
C ALA A 356 38.49 11.53 8.82
N PRO A 357 39.01 11.86 7.61
CA PRO A 357 39.98 11.00 6.94
C PRO A 357 41.22 10.88 7.82
N PRO A 358 41.91 9.71 7.86
CA PRO A 358 43.13 9.57 8.60
C PRO A 358 44.14 10.64 8.14
N ARG A 359 44.59 11.49 9.05
CA ARG A 359 45.73 12.37 8.75
C ARG A 359 46.89 11.46 8.38
N ALA A 360 47.41 11.65 7.16
CA ALA A 360 48.65 11.04 6.75
C ALA A 360 49.72 11.46 7.75
N LEU A 361 50.29 10.50 8.48
CA LEU A 361 51.49 10.71 9.25
C LEU A 361 52.58 11.07 8.20
N HIS A 362 52.97 12.33 8.15
CA HIS A 362 54.17 12.75 7.47
C HIS A 362 55.39 12.12 8.18
N LEU A 363 55.74 10.93 7.70
CA LEU A 363 57.06 10.35 7.94
C LEU A 363 58.05 10.95 6.94
N PHE A 364 58.47 12.17 7.19
CA PHE A 364 59.73 12.66 6.62
C PHE A 364 60.50 13.36 7.75
N PRO A 365 61.75 12.92 7.99
CA PRO A 365 62.63 13.61 8.94
C PRO A 365 63.00 14.98 8.35
N SER A 366 62.91 16.01 9.18
CA SER A 366 63.49 17.32 8.91
C SER A 366 65.01 17.13 8.79
N SER A 367 65.52 17.21 7.55
CA SER A 367 66.93 17.44 7.34
C SER A 367 67.22 18.93 7.52
N GLU A 368 68.07 19.21 8.43
CA GLU A 368 68.75 20.48 8.70
C GLU A 368 69.30 21.12 7.42
N ARG A 369 69.04 22.37 7.16
CA ARG A 369 70.01 23.49 7.02
C ARG A 369 69.30 24.80 6.80
#